data_43cd9a621a4b00fddb2ad4286982e0e1
#
_entry.id   43cd9a621a4b00fddb2ad4286982e0e1
#
_cell.length_a   1.000
_cell.length_b   1.000
_cell.length_c   1.000
_cell.angle_alpha   90.00
_cell.angle_beta   90.00
_cell.angle_gamma   90.00
#
_symmetry.space_group_name_H-M   'P 1'
#
loop_
_entity.id
_entity.type
_entity.pdbx_description
1 polymer ?
#
loop_
_entity_poly.entity_id
_entity_poly.type
_entity_poly.pdbx_seq_one_letter_code
_entity_poly.pdbx_strand_id
1 'polypeptide(L)'
;MTGDANTGPAAAQPAVLIVDDDADLLALMALALRRAGLQTLVASSGEDALQLLAVEQVGCVVSDLGMSGMSGIELVRALRSQPDTATMPFLVITGTGEADSVIAALAAGADDFLTKPVRLDELVARVRAHLRTQAAWTDVVQAELRTRSETIRAIGALSVSNVPEIAAEAIVTELASRIGSQFVGVFRLAGDDRLEPMATWNATDGMVRGGPALPPARSRYLIERVRQGPWAERAAGPELGEPIDTFWNSRPDLVAAAPIHAGDTLVGMLSIGSSSSPTPVLQATILAGAIDYASILGFVAGSSLVDRRKSSEEEAHLRRALDESAYFPVYQPVVSLRTGLPVGYEALTRFNDGTPPATRFDRAAALGLGFDYELAAIDAAIAAAPPMGPDHFLSLNVSPELVVAATGRLRESLARWNGHTVLEVTEHARVPNYPAFRRAVGRLGRVEVAIDDAGAGFASLRHILELAPAWVKLDISLVHGIDADPLRQALVAGLAFFALQSGQRLIAEGVERQEEADALIVTGVEFAQGYLFGHPSSTGHEEADLHPSG
;
A
#
# COMPACT_ATOMS: atom_id res chain seq x y z
N MET A 1 11.79 -63.14 2.07
CA MET A 1 13.01 -62.37 1.90
C MET A 1 12.63 -60.92 2.22
N THR A 2 12.50 -60.64 3.45
CA THR A 2 13.23 -59.84 4.45
C THR A 2 13.97 -58.68 3.81
N GLY A 3 13.36 -57.50 3.83
CA GLY A 3 13.91 -56.21 3.54
C GLY A 3 14.24 -55.46 4.83
N ASP A 4 15.49 -55.13 5.01
CA ASP A 4 16.08 -54.46 6.16
C ASP A 4 15.44 -53.08 6.43
N ALA A 5 14.97 -52.90 7.64
CA ALA A 5 14.69 -51.61 8.22
C ALA A 5 16.03 -50.88 8.48
N ASN A 6 16.27 -49.82 7.76
CA ASN A 6 17.37 -48.91 7.99
C ASN A 6 17.14 -48.15 9.31
N THR A 7 17.62 -48.68 10.41
CA THR A 7 17.75 -47.98 11.69
C THR A 7 18.98 -47.08 11.58
N GLY A 8 18.73 -45.79 11.29
CA GLY A 8 19.75 -44.75 11.47
C GLY A 8 20.30 -44.78 12.91
N PRO A 9 21.55 -44.34 13.15
CA PRO A 9 22.16 -44.39 14.47
C PRO A 9 21.29 -43.60 15.46
N ALA A 10 20.83 -44.29 16.52
CA ALA A 10 20.17 -43.67 17.65
C ALA A 10 21.06 -42.55 18.17
N ALA A 11 20.55 -41.31 18.19
CA ALA A 11 21.29 -40.19 18.74
C ALA A 11 21.75 -40.54 20.15
N ALA A 12 23.05 -40.54 20.41
CA ALA A 12 23.60 -40.83 21.71
C ALA A 12 22.97 -39.91 22.75
N GLN A 13 22.39 -40.45 23.79
CA GLN A 13 21.82 -39.64 24.86
C GLN A 13 22.93 -38.81 25.49
N PRO A 14 22.76 -37.48 25.66
CA PRO A 14 23.77 -36.63 26.25
C PRO A 14 24.10 -37.09 27.68
N ALA A 15 25.39 -37.08 28.02
CA ALA A 15 25.86 -37.60 29.31
C ALA A 15 25.52 -36.64 30.46
N VAL A 16 25.42 -37.18 31.68
CA VAL A 16 25.38 -36.38 32.91
C VAL A 16 26.80 -36.24 33.45
N LEU A 17 27.26 -34.99 33.61
CA LEU A 17 28.56 -34.73 34.23
C LEU A 17 28.37 -34.54 35.73
N ILE A 18 29.10 -35.31 36.53
CA ILE A 18 29.13 -35.19 38.00
C ILE A 18 30.48 -34.62 38.40
N VAL A 19 30.45 -33.63 39.27
CA VAL A 19 31.67 -32.92 39.74
C VAL A 19 31.66 -32.89 41.25
N ASP A 20 32.63 -33.56 41.88
CA ASP A 20 32.82 -33.61 43.32
C ASP A 20 34.28 -33.98 43.61
N ASP A 21 34.94 -33.36 44.61
CA ASP A 21 36.29 -33.69 45.02
C ASP A 21 36.35 -34.92 45.96
N ASP A 22 35.20 -35.38 46.45
CA ASP A 22 35.07 -36.67 47.19
C ASP A 22 34.93 -37.82 46.20
N ALA A 23 35.99 -38.61 45.99
CA ALA A 23 36.03 -39.69 45.03
C ALA A 23 35.03 -40.83 45.34
N ASP A 24 34.72 -41.05 46.63
CA ASP A 24 33.77 -42.12 47.03
C ASP A 24 32.33 -41.68 46.70
N LEU A 25 31.98 -40.44 47.01
CA LEU A 25 30.66 -39.87 46.66
C LEU A 25 30.49 -39.79 45.16
N LEU A 26 31.51 -39.37 44.42
CA LEU A 26 31.53 -39.30 42.98
C LEU A 26 31.26 -40.67 42.34
N ALA A 27 31.95 -41.73 42.82
CA ALA A 27 31.77 -43.11 42.34
C ALA A 27 30.36 -43.63 42.64
N LEU A 28 29.79 -43.29 43.80
CA LEU A 28 28.46 -43.72 44.22
C LEU A 28 27.35 -43.08 43.39
N MET A 29 27.44 -41.79 43.14
CA MET A 29 26.49 -41.04 42.30
C MET A 29 26.57 -41.49 40.84
N ALA A 30 27.77 -41.68 40.32
CA ALA A 30 27.97 -42.19 38.97
C ALA A 30 27.38 -43.60 38.78
N LEU A 31 27.57 -44.47 39.75
CA LEU A 31 26.98 -45.82 39.73
C LEU A 31 25.44 -45.77 39.74
N ALA A 32 24.84 -44.91 40.54
CA ALA A 32 23.39 -44.74 40.61
C ALA A 32 22.78 -44.28 39.30
N LEU A 33 23.38 -43.27 38.66
CA LEU A 33 22.92 -42.72 37.38
C LEU A 33 23.12 -43.75 36.24
N ARG A 34 24.25 -44.45 36.20
CA ARG A 34 24.51 -45.54 35.23
C ARG A 34 23.51 -46.68 35.38
N ARG A 35 23.19 -47.12 36.62
CA ARG A 35 22.13 -48.12 36.89
C ARG A 35 20.74 -47.66 36.44
N ALA A 36 20.51 -46.34 36.44
CA ALA A 36 19.30 -45.74 35.92
C ALA A 36 19.29 -45.59 34.37
N GLY A 37 20.34 -46.11 33.68
CA GLY A 37 20.46 -46.05 32.20
C GLY A 37 20.97 -44.74 31.65
N LEU A 38 21.54 -43.84 32.48
CA LEU A 38 22.10 -42.57 32.05
C LEU A 38 23.61 -42.69 31.82
N GLN A 39 24.08 -42.13 30.69
CA GLN A 39 25.51 -41.99 30.47
C GLN A 39 26.09 -40.98 31.47
N THR A 40 27.26 -41.26 32.03
CA THR A 40 27.79 -40.46 33.11
C THR A 40 29.27 -40.21 32.91
N LEU A 41 29.67 -38.94 32.95
CA LEU A 41 31.04 -38.46 33.05
C LEU A 41 31.32 -38.00 34.46
N VAL A 42 32.57 -38.03 34.87
CA VAL A 42 32.98 -37.64 36.22
C VAL A 42 34.16 -36.69 36.15
N ALA A 43 34.17 -35.68 36.99
CA ALA A 43 35.26 -34.71 37.15
C ALA A 43 35.54 -34.53 38.65
N SER A 44 36.81 -34.40 39.01
CA SER A 44 37.25 -34.23 40.40
C SER A 44 37.42 -32.76 40.79
N SER A 45 37.23 -31.84 39.86
CA SER A 45 37.32 -30.38 40.08
C SER A 45 36.48 -29.64 39.06
N GLY A 46 36.20 -28.34 39.33
CA GLY A 46 35.50 -27.46 38.36
C GLY A 46 36.32 -27.23 37.08
N GLU A 47 37.65 -27.22 37.18
CA GLU A 47 38.55 -27.08 36.05
C GLU A 47 38.49 -28.29 35.14
N ASP A 48 38.50 -29.51 35.70
CA ASP A 48 38.35 -30.76 34.95
C ASP A 48 36.98 -30.82 34.27
N ALA A 49 35.93 -30.34 34.95
CA ALA A 49 34.59 -30.26 34.40
C ALA A 49 34.53 -29.37 33.16
N LEU A 50 35.16 -28.21 33.18
CA LEU A 50 35.23 -27.31 32.02
C LEU A 50 35.98 -27.92 30.82
N GLN A 51 37.05 -28.72 31.07
CA GLN A 51 37.74 -29.44 30.02
C GLN A 51 36.88 -30.52 29.36
N LEU A 52 36.12 -31.26 30.17
CA LEU A 52 35.18 -32.27 29.66
C LEU A 52 34.04 -31.66 28.86
N LEU A 53 33.48 -30.53 29.33
CA LEU A 53 32.42 -29.79 28.64
C LEU A 53 32.86 -29.26 27.28
N ALA A 54 34.16 -29.05 27.06
CA ALA A 54 34.69 -28.58 25.80
C ALA A 54 34.77 -29.69 24.72
N VAL A 55 34.76 -30.96 25.08
CA VAL A 55 35.01 -32.09 24.17
C VAL A 55 33.91 -33.14 24.16
N GLU A 56 33.05 -33.18 25.19
CA GLU A 56 32.02 -34.21 25.37
C GLU A 56 30.62 -33.60 25.31
N GLN A 57 29.63 -34.35 24.83
CA GLN A 57 28.23 -33.92 24.83
C GLN A 57 27.59 -34.15 26.18
N VAL A 58 27.44 -33.11 26.96
CA VAL A 58 26.82 -33.12 28.29
C VAL A 58 25.43 -32.51 28.19
N GLY A 59 24.46 -33.20 28.83
CA GLY A 59 23.06 -32.78 28.88
C GLY A 59 22.63 -32.22 30.24
N CYS A 60 23.43 -32.48 31.29
CA CYS A 60 23.14 -31.98 32.64
C CYS A 60 24.43 -32.03 33.48
N VAL A 61 24.66 -31.04 34.32
CA VAL A 61 25.75 -31.01 35.29
C VAL A 61 25.20 -31.16 36.70
N VAL A 62 25.85 -31.97 37.50
CA VAL A 62 25.59 -32.11 38.95
C VAL A 62 26.90 -31.80 39.66
N SER A 63 26.98 -30.74 40.45
CA SER A 63 28.23 -30.28 41.07
C SER A 63 28.10 -30.08 42.58
N ASP A 64 29.10 -30.52 43.32
CA ASP A 64 29.26 -30.07 44.69
C ASP A 64 29.55 -28.54 44.71
N LEU A 65 29.10 -27.91 45.79
CA LEU A 65 29.36 -26.47 46.00
C LEU A 65 30.74 -26.23 46.57
N GLY A 66 31.19 -27.07 47.49
CA GLY A 66 32.34 -26.81 48.34
C GLY A 66 33.60 -27.52 47.89
N MET A 67 33.98 -27.43 46.62
CA MET A 67 35.17 -28.09 46.08
C MET A 67 36.44 -27.24 46.29
N SER A 68 37.59 -27.94 46.37
CA SER A 68 38.89 -27.30 46.36
C SER A 68 39.20 -26.73 44.95
N GLY A 69 39.70 -25.47 44.88
CA GLY A 69 39.91 -24.76 43.61
C GLY A 69 38.64 -24.03 43.15
N MET A 70 38.15 -24.32 41.96
CA MET A 70 36.91 -23.73 41.42
C MET A 70 35.69 -24.29 42.16
N SER A 71 34.95 -23.47 42.83
CA SER A 71 33.69 -23.81 43.51
C SER A 71 32.55 -24.10 42.50
N GLY A 72 31.50 -24.81 42.95
CA GLY A 72 30.32 -25.06 42.13
C GLY A 72 29.60 -23.78 41.69
N ILE A 73 29.69 -22.68 42.48
CA ILE A 73 29.13 -21.38 42.10
C ILE A 73 29.94 -20.73 40.98
N GLU A 74 31.25 -20.83 41.01
CA GLU A 74 32.10 -20.31 39.95
C GLU A 74 31.94 -21.11 38.67
N LEU A 75 31.78 -22.44 38.77
CA LEU A 75 31.51 -23.31 37.64
C LEU A 75 30.20 -22.96 36.95
N VAL A 76 29.08 -22.80 37.69
CA VAL A 76 27.80 -22.42 37.06
C VAL A 76 27.86 -21.06 36.41
N ARG A 77 28.54 -20.07 36.98
CA ARG A 77 28.75 -18.76 36.35
C ARG A 77 29.55 -18.88 35.05
N ALA A 78 30.58 -19.72 35.01
CA ALA A 78 31.34 -19.97 33.80
C ALA A 78 30.46 -20.58 32.70
N LEU A 79 29.59 -21.54 33.02
CA LEU A 79 28.68 -22.14 32.06
C LEU A 79 27.63 -21.11 31.57
N ARG A 80 27.07 -20.29 32.43
CA ARG A 80 26.07 -19.28 32.05
C ARG A 80 26.64 -18.14 31.18
N SER A 81 27.96 -17.93 31.21
CA SER A 81 28.63 -16.94 30.39
C SER A 81 28.88 -17.37 28.94
N GLN A 82 28.73 -18.66 28.62
CA GLN A 82 28.99 -19.22 27.29
C GLN A 82 27.67 -19.58 26.60
N PRO A 83 27.41 -19.16 25.36
CA PRO A 83 26.15 -19.43 24.64
C PRO A 83 25.78 -20.91 24.57
N ASP A 84 26.75 -21.79 24.34
CA ASP A 84 26.52 -23.24 24.14
C ASP A 84 26.13 -23.97 25.42
N THR A 85 26.47 -23.45 26.60
CA THR A 85 26.17 -24.05 27.91
C THR A 85 25.21 -23.22 28.77
N ALA A 86 24.83 -22.05 28.30
CA ALA A 86 24.02 -21.07 29.07
C ALA A 86 22.65 -21.66 29.53
N THR A 87 22.08 -22.56 28.77
CA THR A 87 20.78 -23.22 29.07
C THR A 87 20.90 -24.65 29.59
N MET A 88 22.13 -25.15 29.79
CA MET A 88 22.36 -26.49 30.28
C MET A 88 21.91 -26.64 31.73
N PRO A 89 21.09 -27.66 32.08
CA PRO A 89 20.66 -27.89 33.43
C PRO A 89 21.85 -28.09 34.39
N PHE A 90 21.83 -27.34 35.49
CA PHE A 90 22.88 -27.39 36.52
C PHE A 90 22.27 -27.61 37.92
N LEU A 91 22.56 -28.74 38.51
CA LEU A 91 22.16 -29.06 39.86
C LEU A 91 23.34 -28.93 40.82
N VAL A 92 23.11 -28.29 41.95
CA VAL A 92 24.14 -28.19 42.98
C VAL A 92 23.88 -29.15 44.13
N ILE A 93 24.97 -29.67 44.71
CA ILE A 93 24.94 -30.46 45.96
C ILE A 93 25.51 -29.58 47.06
N THR A 94 24.83 -29.50 48.22
CA THR A 94 25.20 -28.63 49.31
C THR A 94 25.13 -29.32 50.65
N GLY A 95 25.93 -28.89 51.64
CA GLY A 95 25.89 -29.38 53.02
C GLY A 95 24.62 -28.99 53.76
N THR A 96 24.32 -29.73 54.86
CA THR A 96 23.17 -29.45 55.72
C THR A 96 23.40 -28.13 56.47
N GLY A 97 22.47 -27.15 56.33
CA GLY A 97 22.55 -25.89 57.04
C GLY A 97 23.11 -24.69 56.25
N GLU A 98 23.44 -24.89 54.97
CA GLU A 98 24.03 -23.87 54.11
C GLU A 98 22.97 -23.11 53.24
N ALA A 99 21.92 -22.61 53.89
CA ALA A 99 20.83 -21.92 53.16
C ALA A 99 21.31 -20.72 52.33
N ASP A 100 22.28 -19.98 52.82
CA ASP A 100 22.85 -18.82 52.12
C ASP A 100 23.63 -19.27 50.84
N SER A 101 24.32 -20.39 50.91
CA SER A 101 25.05 -20.98 49.78
C SER A 101 24.11 -21.49 48.69
N VAL A 102 22.95 -22.04 49.05
CA VAL A 102 21.89 -22.44 48.10
C VAL A 102 21.33 -21.21 47.37
N ILE A 103 21.00 -20.16 48.10
CA ILE A 103 20.50 -18.91 47.52
C ILE A 103 21.55 -18.31 46.57
N ALA A 104 22.82 -18.32 46.95
CA ALA A 104 23.92 -17.80 46.13
C ALA A 104 24.10 -18.65 44.85
N ALA A 105 23.96 -19.96 44.90
CA ALA A 105 24.05 -20.86 43.75
C ALA A 105 22.88 -20.66 42.77
N LEU A 106 21.64 -20.57 43.26
CA LEU A 106 20.46 -20.27 42.45
C LEU A 106 20.56 -18.88 41.81
N ALA A 107 21.03 -17.88 42.56
CA ALA A 107 21.28 -16.54 42.01
C ALA A 107 22.41 -16.52 40.98
N ALA A 108 23.35 -17.43 41.04
CA ALA A 108 24.41 -17.63 40.05
C ALA A 108 23.93 -18.38 38.78
N GLY A 109 22.71 -18.94 38.81
CA GLY A 109 22.09 -19.59 37.65
C GLY A 109 22.00 -21.12 37.77
N ALA A 110 22.13 -21.69 38.95
CA ALA A 110 21.78 -23.11 39.16
C ALA A 110 20.26 -23.32 39.04
N ASP A 111 19.84 -24.44 38.46
CA ASP A 111 18.43 -24.74 38.22
C ASP A 111 17.77 -25.48 39.37
N ASP A 112 18.55 -26.23 40.15
CA ASP A 112 18.06 -27.03 41.26
C ASP A 112 19.20 -27.36 42.26
N PHE A 113 18.82 -27.90 43.42
CA PHE A 113 19.79 -28.30 44.43
C PHE A 113 19.42 -29.62 45.13
N LEU A 114 20.42 -30.28 45.72
CA LEU A 114 20.32 -31.45 46.57
C LEU A 114 21.11 -31.24 47.84
N THR A 115 20.62 -31.76 48.98
CA THR A 115 21.34 -31.65 50.27
C THR A 115 22.08 -32.93 50.60
N LYS A 116 23.31 -32.80 51.17
CA LYS A 116 24.04 -33.95 51.72
C LYS A 116 23.41 -34.35 53.08
N PRO A 117 23.20 -35.63 53.38
CA PRO A 117 23.60 -36.80 52.59
C PRO A 117 22.74 -37.01 51.33
N VAL A 118 23.38 -37.16 50.18
CA VAL A 118 22.70 -37.28 48.88
C VAL A 118 21.84 -38.54 48.83
N ARG A 119 20.55 -38.36 48.59
CA ARG A 119 19.64 -39.48 48.31
C ARG A 119 19.71 -39.81 46.82
N LEU A 120 20.24 -41.01 46.51
CA LEU A 120 20.49 -41.42 45.14
C LEU A 120 19.23 -41.54 44.28
N ASP A 121 18.11 -41.92 44.90
CA ASP A 121 16.79 -41.98 44.26
C ASP A 121 16.30 -40.57 43.87
N GLU A 122 16.53 -39.55 44.70
CA GLU A 122 16.21 -38.18 44.47
C GLU A 122 17.10 -37.58 43.36
N LEU A 123 18.43 -37.83 43.41
CA LEU A 123 19.37 -37.42 42.35
C LEU A 123 18.90 -37.91 40.97
N VAL A 124 18.59 -39.20 40.84
CA VAL A 124 18.14 -39.80 39.58
C VAL A 124 16.83 -39.15 39.10
N ALA A 125 15.88 -38.95 40.03
CA ALA A 125 14.59 -38.34 39.68
C ALA A 125 14.73 -36.88 39.15
N ARG A 126 15.54 -36.06 39.81
CA ARG A 126 15.77 -34.67 39.43
C ARG A 126 16.52 -34.57 38.10
N VAL A 127 17.61 -35.29 37.93
CA VAL A 127 18.37 -35.36 36.67
C VAL A 127 17.47 -35.73 35.50
N ARG A 128 16.62 -36.79 35.67
CA ARG A 128 15.67 -37.19 34.64
C ARG A 128 14.62 -36.10 34.34
N ALA A 129 14.17 -35.39 35.34
CA ALA A 129 13.21 -34.29 35.14
C ALA A 129 13.81 -33.17 34.29
N HIS A 130 15.03 -32.73 34.60
CA HIS A 130 15.73 -31.69 33.85
C HIS A 130 16.08 -32.12 32.42
N LEU A 131 16.56 -33.34 32.22
CA LEU A 131 16.83 -33.87 30.87
C LEU A 131 15.55 -33.93 29.99
N ARG A 132 14.40 -34.33 30.58
CA ARG A 132 13.12 -34.36 29.85
C ARG A 132 12.66 -32.94 29.48
N THR A 133 12.81 -31.97 30.38
CA THR A 133 12.46 -30.58 30.10
C THR A 133 13.32 -30.00 28.97
N GLN A 134 14.61 -30.25 29.01
CA GLN A 134 15.55 -29.84 27.96
C GLN A 134 15.23 -30.47 26.60
N ALA A 135 14.97 -31.79 26.57
CA ALA A 135 14.58 -32.47 25.34
C ALA A 135 13.29 -31.91 24.75
N ALA A 136 12.26 -31.64 25.57
CA ALA A 136 11.01 -31.05 25.12
C ALA A 136 11.21 -29.66 24.53
N TRP A 137 12.07 -28.81 25.12
CA TRP A 137 12.44 -27.51 24.57
C TRP A 137 13.18 -27.63 23.24
N THR A 138 14.12 -28.54 23.13
CA THR A 138 14.88 -28.80 21.90
C THR A 138 13.96 -29.26 20.77
N ASP A 139 13.03 -30.17 21.07
CA ASP A 139 12.04 -30.67 20.10
C ASP A 139 11.12 -29.53 19.60
N VAL A 140 10.67 -28.64 20.48
CA VAL A 140 9.85 -27.47 20.10
C VAL A 140 10.63 -26.53 19.20
N VAL A 141 11.86 -26.18 19.56
CA VAL A 141 12.72 -25.28 18.76
C VAL A 141 13.07 -25.93 17.41
N GLN A 142 13.38 -27.21 17.36
CA GLN A 142 13.65 -27.91 16.11
C GLN A 142 12.41 -28.08 15.23
N ALA A 143 11.23 -28.30 15.81
CA ALA A 143 9.98 -28.30 15.07
C ALA A 143 9.70 -26.94 14.46
N GLU A 144 9.89 -25.87 15.23
CA GLU A 144 9.75 -24.48 14.76
C GLU A 144 10.72 -24.18 13.59
N LEU A 145 12.00 -24.56 13.74
CA LEU A 145 13.02 -24.36 12.68
C LEU A 145 12.73 -25.20 11.44
N ARG A 146 12.23 -26.42 11.58
CA ARG A 146 11.80 -27.26 10.44
C ARG A 146 10.63 -26.62 9.72
N THR A 147 9.61 -26.20 10.46
CA THR A 147 8.44 -25.51 9.89
C THR A 147 8.86 -24.25 9.14
N ARG A 148 9.74 -23.43 9.72
CA ARG A 148 10.30 -22.25 9.04
C ARG A 148 11.11 -22.60 7.80
N SER A 149 11.95 -23.64 7.86
CA SER A 149 12.75 -24.07 6.71
C SER A 149 11.87 -24.65 5.60
N GLU A 150 10.78 -25.34 5.93
CA GLU A 150 9.80 -25.84 4.97
C GLU A 150 9.02 -24.69 4.34
N THR A 151 8.63 -23.68 5.14
CA THR A 151 7.99 -22.46 4.66
C THR A 151 8.90 -21.70 3.71
N ILE A 152 10.19 -21.47 4.08
CA ILE A 152 11.17 -20.80 3.22
C ILE A 152 11.41 -21.59 1.92
N ARG A 153 11.44 -22.92 1.98
CA ARG A 153 11.61 -23.78 0.81
C ARG A 153 10.40 -23.75 -0.11
N ALA A 154 9.20 -23.72 0.45
CA ALA A 154 7.95 -23.55 -0.28
C ALA A 154 7.88 -22.16 -0.96
N ILE A 155 8.33 -21.12 -0.28
CA ILE A 155 8.47 -19.76 -0.81
C ILE A 155 9.43 -19.75 -2.02
N GLY A 156 10.58 -20.40 -1.90
CA GLY A 156 11.55 -20.51 -3.00
C GLY A 156 11.05 -21.30 -4.21
N ALA A 157 10.07 -22.18 -4.02
CA ALA A 157 9.39 -22.94 -5.07
C ALA A 157 8.20 -22.17 -5.68
N LEU A 158 7.64 -21.17 -4.97
CA LEU A 158 6.63 -20.27 -5.52
C LEU A 158 7.32 -19.37 -6.53
N SER A 159 6.88 -19.41 -7.80
CA SER A 159 7.19 -18.36 -8.77
C SER A 159 6.49 -17.08 -8.35
N VAL A 160 7.06 -16.39 -7.35
CA VAL A 160 6.40 -15.24 -6.75
C VAL A 160 6.55 -14.04 -7.68
N SER A 161 5.44 -13.64 -8.29
CA SER A 161 5.33 -12.45 -9.12
C SER A 161 5.20 -11.21 -8.25
N ASN A 162 5.78 -10.09 -8.68
CA ASN A 162 5.53 -8.77 -8.09
C ASN A 162 4.13 -8.23 -8.43
N VAL A 163 3.36 -8.95 -9.24
CA VAL A 163 1.94 -8.67 -9.51
C VAL A 163 1.10 -9.22 -8.37
N PRO A 164 0.42 -8.38 -7.58
CA PRO A 164 -0.25 -8.78 -6.35
C PRO A 164 -1.25 -9.92 -6.51
N GLU A 165 -2.02 -9.94 -7.59
CA GLU A 165 -3.02 -10.97 -7.86
C GLU A 165 -2.38 -12.34 -8.12
N ILE A 166 -1.30 -12.38 -8.90
CA ILE A 166 -0.57 -13.64 -9.19
C ILE A 166 0.10 -14.17 -7.91
N ALA A 167 0.68 -13.27 -7.11
CA ALA A 167 1.26 -13.65 -5.81
C ALA A 167 0.18 -14.18 -4.85
N ALA A 168 -0.97 -13.51 -4.78
CA ALA A 168 -2.10 -13.94 -3.96
C ALA A 168 -2.64 -15.32 -4.37
N GLU A 169 -2.79 -15.59 -5.68
CA GLU A 169 -3.21 -16.89 -6.20
C GLU A 169 -2.24 -18.01 -5.82
N ALA A 170 -0.95 -17.76 -5.98
CA ALA A 170 0.08 -18.74 -5.65
C ALA A 170 0.04 -19.10 -4.14
N ILE A 171 -0.10 -18.08 -3.29
CA ILE A 171 -0.22 -18.25 -1.83
C ILE A 171 -1.50 -19.00 -1.45
N VAL A 172 -2.64 -18.61 -2.04
CA VAL A 172 -3.92 -19.26 -1.77
C VAL A 172 -3.89 -20.75 -2.17
N THR A 173 -3.32 -21.05 -3.34
CA THR A 173 -3.18 -22.43 -3.84
C THR A 173 -2.31 -23.28 -2.91
N GLU A 174 -1.19 -22.75 -2.47
CA GLU A 174 -0.25 -23.44 -1.57
C GLU A 174 -0.89 -23.70 -0.21
N LEU A 175 -1.51 -22.69 0.40
CA LEU A 175 -2.18 -22.83 1.69
C LEU A 175 -3.36 -23.79 1.64
N ALA A 176 -4.16 -23.77 0.58
CA ALA A 176 -5.27 -24.69 0.38
C ALA A 176 -4.82 -26.14 0.34
N SER A 177 -3.65 -26.40 -0.27
CA SER A 177 -3.11 -27.76 -0.39
C SER A 177 -2.48 -28.29 0.90
N ARG A 178 -1.90 -27.41 1.74
CA ARG A 178 -1.09 -27.82 2.91
C ARG A 178 -1.88 -27.97 4.20
N ILE A 179 -2.84 -27.11 4.46
CA ILE A 179 -3.44 -26.96 5.81
C ILE A 179 -4.79 -27.68 5.91
N GLY A 180 -5.27 -28.35 4.84
CA GLY A 180 -6.62 -28.96 4.86
C GLY A 180 -7.70 -27.90 5.16
N SER A 181 -7.46 -26.66 4.67
CA SER A 181 -8.32 -25.52 4.90
C SER A 181 -9.64 -25.69 4.15
N GLN A 182 -10.74 -25.21 4.73
CA GLN A 182 -12.00 -25.05 4.01
C GLN A 182 -12.06 -23.76 3.21
N PHE A 183 -11.30 -22.77 3.65
CA PHE A 183 -11.23 -21.47 3.03
C PHE A 183 -9.83 -20.87 3.20
N VAL A 184 -9.37 -20.20 2.15
CA VAL A 184 -8.22 -19.30 2.17
C VAL A 184 -8.57 -18.07 1.38
N GLY A 185 -8.30 -16.89 1.91
CA GLY A 185 -8.55 -15.62 1.20
C GLY A 185 -7.46 -14.60 1.43
N VAL A 186 -7.07 -13.95 0.36
CA VAL A 186 -6.16 -12.80 0.37
C VAL A 186 -6.93 -11.58 -0.11
N PHE A 187 -6.94 -10.55 0.72
CA PHE A 187 -7.71 -9.32 0.51
C PHE A 187 -6.76 -8.13 0.50
N ARG A 188 -6.96 -7.21 -0.43
CA ARG A 188 -6.32 -5.90 -0.42
C ARG A 188 -7.19 -4.88 0.30
N LEU A 189 -6.57 -3.88 0.87
CA LEU A 189 -7.26 -2.72 1.44
C LEU A 189 -7.42 -1.67 0.34
N ALA A 190 -8.67 -1.36 -0.03
CA ALA A 190 -9.01 -0.31 -0.98
C ALA A 190 -9.02 1.07 -0.33
N GLY A 191 -9.03 2.13 -1.15
CA GLY A 191 -8.94 3.52 -0.69
C GLY A 191 -10.16 4.03 0.09
N ASP A 192 -11.28 3.30 0.05
CA ASP A 192 -12.48 3.59 0.83
C ASP A 192 -12.58 2.75 2.12
N ASP A 193 -11.44 2.24 2.60
CA ASP A 193 -11.33 1.34 3.75
C ASP A 193 -12.19 0.07 3.61
N ARG A 194 -12.36 -0.44 2.40
CA ARG A 194 -12.98 -1.75 2.15
C ARG A 194 -11.93 -2.80 1.82
N LEU A 195 -12.25 -4.04 2.17
CA LEU A 195 -11.46 -5.20 1.81
C LEU A 195 -11.98 -5.79 0.50
N GLU A 196 -11.11 -5.86 -0.49
CA GLU A 196 -11.38 -6.44 -1.80
C GLU A 196 -10.61 -7.75 -1.96
N PRO A 197 -11.28 -8.85 -2.36
CA PRO A 197 -10.59 -10.11 -2.58
C PRO A 197 -9.68 -10.01 -3.81
N MET A 198 -8.42 -10.41 -3.64
CA MET A 198 -7.48 -10.61 -4.76
C MET A 198 -7.56 -12.04 -5.26
N ALA A 199 -7.53 -13.00 -4.34
CA ALA A 199 -7.71 -14.41 -4.60
C ALA A 199 -8.36 -15.08 -3.39
N THR A 200 -9.30 -15.98 -3.65
CA THR A 200 -9.93 -16.81 -2.62
C THR A 200 -10.02 -18.25 -3.12
N TRP A 201 -9.96 -19.18 -2.17
CA TRP A 201 -10.21 -20.58 -2.43
C TRP A 201 -11.16 -21.12 -1.37
N ASN A 202 -12.11 -21.93 -1.77
CA ASN A 202 -12.92 -22.73 -0.86
C ASN A 202 -13.11 -24.13 -1.41
N ALA A 203 -13.47 -25.06 -0.52
CA ALA A 203 -13.59 -26.48 -0.87
C ALA A 203 -14.74 -26.79 -1.85
N THR A 204 -15.71 -25.88 -2.01
CA THR A 204 -16.89 -26.05 -2.89
C THR A 204 -16.63 -25.52 -4.30
N ASP A 205 -16.13 -24.29 -4.39
CA ASP A 205 -16.03 -23.53 -5.65
C ASP A 205 -14.60 -23.53 -6.23
N GLY A 206 -13.62 -24.00 -5.44
CA GLY A 206 -12.21 -23.96 -5.82
C GLY A 206 -11.63 -22.54 -5.76
N MET A 207 -10.70 -22.22 -6.68
CA MET A 207 -10.02 -20.92 -6.77
C MET A 207 -10.92 -19.90 -7.47
N VAL A 208 -11.11 -18.75 -6.84
CA VAL A 208 -11.81 -17.58 -7.41
C VAL A 208 -10.86 -16.38 -7.40
N ARG A 209 -10.75 -15.72 -8.55
CA ARG A 209 -9.92 -14.52 -8.75
C ARG A 209 -10.76 -13.27 -8.61
N GLY A 210 -10.33 -12.35 -7.77
CA GLY A 210 -11.07 -11.11 -7.51
C GLY A 210 -12.44 -11.37 -6.89
N GLY A 211 -13.32 -10.41 -7.03
CA GLY A 211 -14.69 -10.46 -6.54
C GLY A 211 -15.16 -9.11 -6.00
N PRO A 212 -16.43 -8.98 -5.64
CA PRO A 212 -16.94 -7.75 -5.05
C PRO A 212 -16.27 -7.49 -3.70
N ALA A 213 -16.11 -6.21 -3.36
CA ALA A 213 -15.60 -5.81 -2.06
C ALA A 213 -16.51 -6.35 -0.93
N LEU A 214 -15.92 -6.65 0.21
CA LEU A 214 -16.68 -7.03 1.40
C LEU A 214 -17.62 -5.88 1.82
N PRO A 215 -18.79 -6.19 2.41
CA PRO A 215 -19.69 -5.16 2.94
C PRO A 215 -18.97 -4.19 3.88
N PRO A 216 -19.32 -2.89 3.88
CA PRO A 216 -18.58 -1.87 4.63
C PRO A 216 -18.45 -2.16 6.14
N ALA A 217 -19.52 -2.65 6.78
CA ALA A 217 -19.51 -3.00 8.19
C ALA A 217 -18.53 -4.16 8.47
N ARG A 218 -18.49 -5.16 7.59
CA ARG A 218 -17.61 -6.30 7.68
C ARG A 218 -16.15 -5.91 7.46
N SER A 219 -15.87 -5.12 6.43
CA SER A 219 -14.53 -4.60 6.17
C SER A 219 -13.99 -3.84 7.37
N ARG A 220 -14.78 -2.93 7.94
CA ARG A 220 -14.39 -2.13 9.10
C ARG A 220 -14.04 -3.00 10.31
N TYR A 221 -14.87 -3.99 10.62
CA TYR A 221 -14.60 -4.93 11.71
C TYR A 221 -13.28 -5.69 11.53
N LEU A 222 -13.06 -6.25 10.33
CA LEU A 222 -11.86 -7.03 10.05
C LEU A 222 -10.59 -6.18 10.02
N ILE A 223 -10.67 -4.97 9.45
CA ILE A 223 -9.55 -4.02 9.42
C ILE A 223 -9.15 -3.61 10.83
N GLU A 224 -10.12 -3.24 11.68
CA GLU A 224 -9.84 -2.85 13.05
C GLU A 224 -9.16 -3.99 13.82
N ARG A 225 -9.62 -5.21 13.61
CA ARG A 225 -9.09 -6.37 14.28
C ARG A 225 -7.66 -6.74 13.83
N VAL A 226 -7.38 -6.69 12.53
CA VAL A 226 -6.02 -6.98 12.04
C VAL A 226 -5.02 -5.86 12.33
N ARG A 227 -5.49 -4.63 12.57
CA ARG A 227 -4.65 -3.53 13.08
C ARG A 227 -4.11 -3.80 14.48
N GLN A 228 -4.87 -4.54 15.29
CA GLN A 228 -4.42 -4.95 16.63
C GLN A 228 -3.41 -6.11 16.59
N GLY A 229 -3.27 -6.77 15.44
CA GLY A 229 -2.34 -7.87 15.20
C GLY A 229 -3.00 -9.10 14.57
N PRO A 230 -2.21 -10.14 14.29
CA PRO A 230 -2.73 -11.41 13.81
C PRO A 230 -3.55 -12.11 14.90
N TRP A 231 -4.60 -12.84 14.51
CA TRP A 231 -5.48 -13.51 15.44
C TRP A 231 -5.98 -14.86 14.89
N ALA A 232 -6.34 -15.78 15.79
CA ALA A 232 -7.03 -17.03 15.47
C ALA A 232 -8.06 -17.34 16.55
N GLU A 233 -9.30 -17.63 16.15
CA GLU A 233 -10.39 -17.90 17.08
C GLU A 233 -11.44 -18.84 16.49
N ARG A 234 -12.28 -19.39 17.34
CA ARG A 234 -13.45 -20.13 16.90
C ARG A 234 -14.40 -19.21 16.15
N ALA A 235 -14.85 -19.63 14.99
CA ALA A 235 -15.89 -18.94 14.25
C ALA A 235 -17.25 -19.21 14.96
N ALA A 236 -17.42 -18.62 16.15
CA ALA A 236 -18.62 -18.82 16.96
C ALA A 236 -19.48 -17.57 16.96
N GLY A 237 -20.74 -17.74 16.51
CA GLY A 237 -21.86 -16.97 16.97
C GLY A 237 -22.25 -15.70 16.20
N PRO A 238 -23.45 -15.20 16.50
CA PRO A 238 -24.11 -14.08 15.80
C PRO A 238 -23.47 -12.70 16.00
N GLU A 239 -22.39 -12.59 16.77
CA GLU A 239 -21.67 -11.32 17.01
C GLU A 239 -20.93 -10.78 15.78
N LEU A 240 -20.77 -11.59 14.73
CA LEU A 240 -20.15 -11.19 13.47
C LEU A 240 -21.14 -10.51 12.50
N GLY A 241 -22.35 -10.15 12.97
CA GLY A 241 -23.37 -9.40 12.23
C GLY A 241 -23.64 -9.94 10.82
N GLU A 242 -24.86 -10.44 10.58
CA GLU A 242 -25.40 -11.00 9.34
C GLU A 242 -24.56 -12.12 8.64
N PRO A 243 -25.21 -13.13 8.07
CA PRO A 243 -24.55 -14.40 7.78
C PRO A 243 -23.36 -14.19 6.89
N ILE A 244 -22.23 -14.68 7.35
CA ILE A 244 -21.01 -15.00 6.62
C ILE A 244 -21.32 -15.76 5.31
N ASP A 245 -22.56 -16.08 5.10
CA ASP A 245 -23.12 -17.11 4.22
C ASP A 245 -23.00 -16.85 2.71
N THR A 246 -22.71 -15.64 2.26
CA THR A 246 -22.56 -15.38 0.83
C THR A 246 -21.11 -15.37 0.34
N PHE A 247 -20.17 -15.18 1.24
CA PHE A 247 -18.74 -15.18 0.89
C PHE A 247 -18.04 -16.51 1.26
N TRP A 248 -18.56 -17.20 2.27
CA TRP A 248 -18.08 -18.47 2.77
C TRP A 248 -19.18 -19.49 2.63
N ASN A 249 -19.32 -20.12 1.47
CA ASN A 249 -20.25 -21.24 1.31
C ASN A 249 -19.97 -22.41 2.29
N SER A 250 -18.97 -22.26 3.15
CA SER A 250 -18.61 -23.16 4.24
C SER A 250 -18.45 -22.39 5.54
N ARG A 251 -19.04 -22.86 6.62
CA ARG A 251 -18.83 -22.32 7.98
C ARG A 251 -17.60 -22.98 8.58
N PRO A 252 -16.45 -22.30 8.61
CA PRO A 252 -15.29 -22.86 9.30
C PRO A 252 -15.53 -22.84 10.81
N ASP A 253 -15.05 -23.87 11.53
CA ASP A 253 -15.07 -23.91 13.00
C ASP A 253 -13.99 -23.02 13.62
N LEU A 254 -12.93 -22.74 12.86
CA LEU A 254 -11.76 -21.97 13.26
C LEU A 254 -11.35 -21.04 12.13
N VAL A 255 -11.11 -19.77 12.46
CA VAL A 255 -10.61 -18.75 11.52
C VAL A 255 -9.34 -18.12 12.08
N ALA A 256 -8.31 -18.00 11.25
CA ALA A 256 -7.14 -17.17 11.52
C ALA A 256 -7.03 -16.06 10.48
N ALA A 257 -6.52 -14.92 10.90
CA ALA A 257 -6.22 -13.83 10.00
C ALA A 257 -4.91 -13.13 10.41
N ALA A 258 -4.18 -12.65 9.41
CA ALA A 258 -2.96 -11.89 9.60
C ALA A 258 -2.96 -10.64 8.70
N PRO A 259 -2.44 -9.50 9.19
CA PRO A 259 -2.29 -8.29 8.38
C PRO A 259 -1.19 -8.48 7.34
N ILE A 260 -1.41 -7.90 6.16
CA ILE A 260 -0.38 -7.77 5.13
C ILE A 260 0.16 -6.36 5.22
N HIS A 261 1.44 -6.22 5.55
CA HIS A 261 2.12 -4.93 5.67
C HIS A 261 3.17 -4.74 4.55
N ALA A 262 3.28 -3.50 4.07
CA ALA A 262 4.38 -3.03 3.26
C ALA A 262 5.14 -1.97 4.06
N GLY A 263 6.27 -2.33 4.68
CA GLY A 263 6.86 -1.55 5.76
C GLY A 263 5.86 -1.43 6.91
N ASP A 264 5.60 -0.21 7.37
CA ASP A 264 4.63 0.07 8.45
C ASP A 264 3.19 0.24 7.96
N THR A 265 2.95 0.18 6.63
CA THR A 265 1.63 0.43 6.05
C THR A 265 0.83 -0.86 5.93
N LEU A 266 -0.35 -0.92 6.53
CA LEU A 266 -1.32 -2.00 6.31
C LEU A 266 -1.91 -1.89 4.90
N VAL A 267 -1.70 -2.92 4.07
CA VAL A 267 -2.16 -2.95 2.66
C VAL A 267 -3.19 -4.04 2.37
N GLY A 268 -3.45 -4.92 3.33
CA GLY A 268 -4.41 -6.00 3.16
C GLY A 268 -4.44 -6.97 4.34
N MET A 269 -5.11 -8.10 4.13
CA MET A 269 -5.13 -9.22 5.08
C MET A 269 -5.16 -10.57 4.37
N LEU A 270 -4.62 -11.58 5.04
CA LEU A 270 -4.76 -12.99 4.68
C LEU A 270 -5.62 -13.68 5.73
N SER A 271 -6.57 -14.52 5.31
CA SER A 271 -7.44 -15.28 6.21
C SER A 271 -7.48 -16.75 5.82
N ILE A 272 -7.48 -17.63 6.82
CA ILE A 272 -7.55 -19.09 6.67
C ILE A 272 -8.68 -19.60 7.57
N GLY A 273 -9.59 -20.40 7.00
CA GLY A 273 -10.66 -21.08 7.72
C GLY A 273 -10.51 -22.60 7.68
N SER A 274 -10.78 -23.27 8.81
CA SER A 274 -10.75 -24.73 8.95
C SER A 274 -12.03 -25.24 9.61
N SER A 275 -12.56 -26.38 9.15
CA SER A 275 -13.69 -27.08 9.77
C SER A 275 -13.24 -28.18 10.74
N SER A 276 -11.95 -28.34 10.94
CA SER A 276 -11.45 -29.28 11.94
C SER A 276 -11.72 -28.74 13.34
N SER A 277 -12.05 -29.65 14.28
CA SER A 277 -12.28 -29.26 15.68
C SER A 277 -11.09 -28.43 16.21
N PRO A 278 -11.34 -27.25 16.77
CA PRO A 278 -10.28 -26.35 17.20
C PRO A 278 -9.46 -26.96 18.34
N THR A 279 -8.20 -27.25 18.07
CA THR A 279 -7.20 -27.59 19.07
C THR A 279 -6.18 -26.46 19.19
N PRO A 280 -5.51 -26.27 20.35
CA PRO A 280 -4.46 -25.26 20.48
C PRO A 280 -3.34 -25.40 19.45
N VAL A 281 -3.00 -26.63 19.06
CA VAL A 281 -1.98 -26.92 18.04
C VAL A 281 -2.45 -26.48 16.66
N LEU A 282 -3.67 -26.84 16.26
CA LEU A 282 -4.23 -26.42 14.97
C LEU A 282 -4.36 -24.89 14.90
N GLN A 283 -4.83 -24.27 15.98
CA GLN A 283 -4.95 -22.82 16.07
C GLN A 283 -3.59 -22.13 15.86
N ALA A 284 -2.55 -22.60 16.54
CA ALA A 284 -1.20 -22.09 16.38
C ALA A 284 -0.66 -22.32 14.95
N THR A 285 -0.92 -23.49 14.36
CA THR A 285 -0.45 -23.84 13.02
C THR A 285 -1.07 -22.96 11.94
N ILE A 286 -2.39 -22.74 11.94
CA ILE A 286 -3.04 -21.90 10.93
C ILE A 286 -2.71 -20.43 11.12
N LEU A 287 -2.52 -19.96 12.36
CA LEU A 287 -2.11 -18.61 12.66
C LEU A 287 -0.68 -18.34 12.16
N ALA A 288 0.25 -19.24 12.44
CA ALA A 288 1.63 -19.16 11.95
C ALA A 288 1.66 -19.13 10.41
N GLY A 289 0.91 -20.02 9.75
CA GLY A 289 0.77 -19.99 8.30
C GLY A 289 0.21 -18.67 7.78
N ALA A 290 -0.82 -18.12 8.42
CA ALA A 290 -1.38 -16.82 8.02
C ALA A 290 -0.34 -15.69 8.14
N ILE A 291 0.44 -15.65 9.23
CA ILE A 291 1.49 -14.64 9.46
C ILE A 291 2.60 -14.76 8.43
N ASP A 292 3.12 -15.95 8.20
CA ASP A 292 4.24 -16.19 7.31
C ASP A 292 3.90 -15.77 5.87
N TYR A 293 2.78 -16.26 5.35
CA TYR A 293 2.38 -15.95 3.97
C TYR A 293 1.89 -14.52 3.77
N ALA A 294 1.28 -13.88 4.79
CA ALA A 294 0.97 -12.46 4.76
C ALA A 294 2.24 -11.61 4.70
N SER A 295 3.27 -11.97 5.48
CA SER A 295 4.57 -11.30 5.47
C SER A 295 5.28 -11.40 4.12
N ILE A 296 5.21 -12.59 3.48
CA ILE A 296 5.76 -12.81 2.14
C ILE A 296 5.08 -11.93 1.11
N LEU A 297 3.75 -11.91 1.12
CA LEU A 297 3.00 -11.09 0.16
C LEU A 297 3.32 -9.61 0.35
N GLY A 298 3.42 -9.15 1.60
CA GLY A 298 3.84 -7.79 1.92
C GLY A 298 5.24 -7.45 1.40
N PHE A 299 6.17 -8.39 1.51
CA PHE A 299 7.53 -8.21 0.98
C PHE A 299 7.58 -8.19 -0.55
N VAL A 300 6.89 -9.11 -1.23
CA VAL A 300 6.98 -9.30 -2.68
C VAL A 300 6.13 -8.30 -3.47
N ALA A 301 4.91 -8.07 -3.03
CA ALA A 301 3.93 -7.25 -3.75
C ALA A 301 3.51 -5.97 -2.99
N GLY A 302 4.13 -5.71 -1.84
CA GLY A 302 3.73 -4.63 -0.94
C GLY A 302 3.81 -3.25 -1.58
N SER A 303 4.89 -2.92 -2.31
CA SER A 303 5.01 -1.66 -3.03
C SER A 303 3.87 -1.45 -4.03
N SER A 304 3.57 -2.46 -4.84
CA SER A 304 2.47 -2.42 -5.80
C SER A 304 1.11 -2.26 -5.12
N LEU A 305 0.91 -2.88 -3.95
CA LEU A 305 -0.32 -2.73 -3.15
C LEU A 305 -0.46 -1.33 -2.56
N VAL A 306 0.64 -0.72 -2.09
CA VAL A 306 0.67 0.67 -1.63
C VAL A 306 0.30 1.63 -2.75
N ASP A 307 0.91 1.47 -3.93
CA ASP A 307 0.63 2.35 -5.08
C ASP A 307 -0.83 2.22 -5.54
N ARG A 308 -1.37 1.01 -5.59
CA ARG A 308 -2.78 0.78 -5.91
C ARG A 308 -3.73 1.36 -4.87
N ARG A 309 -3.37 1.26 -3.59
CA ARG A 309 -4.16 1.88 -2.53
C ARG A 309 -4.20 3.39 -2.67
N LYS A 310 -3.05 4.04 -2.89
CA LYS A 310 -2.96 5.48 -3.15
C LYS A 310 -3.81 5.91 -4.35
N SER A 311 -3.71 5.17 -5.46
CA SER A 311 -4.53 5.45 -6.65
C SER A 311 -6.02 5.28 -6.38
N SER A 312 -6.42 4.28 -5.60
CA SER A 312 -7.81 4.05 -5.21
C SER A 312 -8.33 5.12 -4.23
N GLU A 313 -7.51 5.58 -3.28
CA GLU A 313 -7.83 6.70 -2.38
C GLU A 313 -8.01 8.01 -3.17
N GLU A 314 -7.14 8.27 -4.14
CA GLU A 314 -7.23 9.44 -5.00
C GLU A 314 -8.47 9.38 -5.91
N GLU A 315 -8.76 8.23 -6.52
CA GLU A 315 -9.98 8.02 -7.30
C GLU A 315 -11.25 8.25 -6.45
N ALA A 316 -11.31 7.71 -5.25
CA ALA A 316 -12.43 7.91 -4.34
C ALA A 316 -12.57 9.38 -3.91
N HIS A 317 -11.46 10.09 -3.71
CA HIS A 317 -11.46 11.53 -3.43
C HIS A 317 -12.01 12.33 -4.62
N LEU A 318 -11.54 12.03 -5.83
CA LEU A 318 -12.01 12.70 -7.05
C LEU A 318 -13.50 12.44 -7.30
N ARG A 319 -13.99 11.20 -7.14
CA ARG A 319 -15.41 10.88 -7.27
C ARG A 319 -16.27 11.66 -6.27
N ARG A 320 -15.86 11.73 -5.00
CA ARG A 320 -16.57 12.55 -4.00
C ARG A 320 -16.62 14.02 -4.39
N ALA A 321 -15.50 14.59 -4.89
CA ALA A 321 -15.46 15.99 -5.31
C ALA A 321 -16.43 16.26 -6.48
N LEU A 322 -16.66 15.31 -7.39
CA LEU A 322 -17.68 15.39 -8.42
C LEU A 322 -19.09 15.33 -7.82
N ASP A 323 -19.37 14.35 -6.96
CA ASP A 323 -20.68 14.13 -6.36
C ASP A 323 -21.13 15.33 -5.49
N GLU A 324 -20.18 15.94 -4.78
CA GLU A 324 -20.40 17.12 -3.92
C GLU A 324 -20.35 18.45 -4.71
N SER A 325 -20.10 18.41 -6.02
CA SER A 325 -19.92 19.61 -6.86
C SER A 325 -18.89 20.60 -6.25
N ALA A 326 -17.75 20.07 -5.81
CA ALA A 326 -16.70 20.84 -5.13
C ALA A 326 -15.89 21.72 -6.09
N TYR A 327 -16.54 22.31 -7.09
CA TYR A 327 -15.99 23.16 -8.12
C TYR A 327 -17.02 24.20 -8.55
N PHE A 328 -16.55 25.31 -9.12
CA PHE A 328 -17.40 26.38 -9.63
C PHE A 328 -16.74 27.06 -10.83
N PRO A 329 -17.53 27.61 -11.77
CA PRO A 329 -17.01 28.39 -12.87
C PRO A 329 -16.75 29.85 -12.47
N VAL A 330 -15.76 30.45 -13.10
CA VAL A 330 -15.56 31.89 -13.18
C VAL A 330 -15.45 32.29 -14.64
N TYR A 331 -15.81 33.52 -14.98
CA TYR A 331 -15.89 33.98 -16.35
C TYR A 331 -14.96 35.16 -16.56
N GLN A 332 -14.16 35.09 -17.63
CA GLN A 332 -13.28 36.15 -18.02
C GLN A 332 -13.79 36.79 -19.33
N PRO A 333 -13.95 38.11 -19.41
CA PRO A 333 -14.45 38.76 -20.62
C PRO A 333 -13.44 38.70 -21.75
N VAL A 334 -13.93 38.39 -22.96
CA VAL A 334 -13.26 38.63 -24.23
C VAL A 334 -13.86 39.88 -24.83
N VAL A 335 -13.03 40.88 -25.12
CA VAL A 335 -13.50 42.19 -25.57
C VAL A 335 -13.11 42.48 -27.01
N SER A 336 -13.88 43.31 -27.69
CA SER A 336 -13.45 43.93 -28.92
C SER A 336 -12.49 45.09 -28.61
N LEU A 337 -11.26 45.03 -29.08
CA LEU A 337 -10.26 46.10 -28.90
C LEU A 337 -10.71 47.43 -29.48
N ARG A 338 -11.59 47.43 -30.49
CA ARG A 338 -12.12 48.63 -31.12
C ARG A 338 -13.15 49.36 -30.26
N THR A 339 -13.99 48.62 -29.51
CA THR A 339 -15.11 49.19 -28.75
C THR A 339 -14.91 49.14 -27.25
N GLY A 340 -13.99 48.30 -26.76
CA GLY A 340 -13.81 48.00 -25.34
C GLY A 340 -14.94 47.18 -24.73
N LEU A 341 -15.95 46.75 -25.53
CA LEU A 341 -17.10 46.00 -25.01
C LEU A 341 -16.89 44.51 -25.12
N PRO A 342 -17.42 43.72 -24.16
CA PRO A 342 -17.40 42.27 -24.22
C PRO A 342 -18.10 41.73 -25.47
N VAL A 343 -17.53 40.71 -26.09
CA VAL A 343 -18.09 39.93 -27.20
C VAL A 343 -18.33 38.48 -26.82
N GLY A 344 -17.82 38.08 -25.69
CA GLY A 344 -17.99 36.75 -25.12
C GLY A 344 -17.27 36.61 -23.78
N TYR A 345 -17.35 35.41 -23.22
CA TYR A 345 -16.71 35.10 -21.97
C TYR A 345 -16.08 33.71 -22.04
N GLU A 346 -14.88 33.57 -21.53
CA GLU A 346 -14.28 32.28 -21.29
C GLU A 346 -14.67 31.77 -19.90
N ALA A 347 -15.19 30.55 -19.84
CA ALA A 347 -15.51 29.87 -18.59
C ALA A 347 -14.29 29.09 -18.08
N LEU A 348 -13.83 29.43 -16.89
CA LEU A 348 -12.68 28.84 -16.25
C LEU A 348 -13.13 28.12 -14.98
N THR A 349 -12.79 26.86 -14.83
CA THR A 349 -13.12 26.08 -13.64
C THR A 349 -12.22 26.44 -12.46
N ARG A 350 -12.79 26.49 -11.26
CA ARG A 350 -12.08 26.62 -9.98
C ARG A 350 -12.54 25.53 -9.04
N PHE A 351 -11.63 25.03 -8.19
CA PHE A 351 -11.93 24.02 -7.18
C PHE A 351 -11.95 24.62 -5.78
N ASN A 352 -12.88 24.18 -4.94
CA ASN A 352 -13.09 24.74 -3.60
C ASN A 352 -11.87 24.56 -2.68
N ASP A 353 -11.04 23.56 -2.94
CA ASP A 353 -9.82 23.26 -2.19
C ASP A 353 -8.56 24.00 -2.71
N GLY A 354 -8.73 24.88 -3.72
CA GLY A 354 -7.65 25.64 -4.32
C GLY A 354 -6.72 24.83 -5.24
N THR A 355 -7.01 23.58 -5.54
CA THR A 355 -6.21 22.79 -6.49
C THR A 355 -6.23 23.45 -7.88
N PRO A 356 -5.06 23.66 -8.53
CA PRO A 356 -5.02 24.18 -9.88
C PRO A 356 -5.80 23.29 -10.86
N PRO A 357 -6.62 23.89 -11.78
CA PRO A 357 -7.45 23.13 -12.72
C PRO A 357 -6.66 22.10 -13.55
N ALA A 358 -5.55 22.49 -14.16
CA ALA A 358 -4.71 21.60 -14.94
C ALA A 358 -4.31 20.35 -14.15
N THR A 359 -3.81 20.52 -12.91
CA THR A 359 -3.44 19.40 -12.03
C THR A 359 -4.63 18.49 -11.74
N ARG A 360 -5.81 19.02 -11.52
CA ARG A 360 -7.03 18.24 -11.22
C ARG A 360 -7.49 17.45 -12.43
N PHE A 361 -7.56 18.07 -13.60
CA PHE A 361 -7.98 17.41 -14.84
C PHE A 361 -6.98 16.33 -15.26
N ASP A 362 -5.67 16.58 -15.15
CA ASP A 362 -4.63 15.58 -15.45
C ASP A 362 -4.75 14.34 -14.55
N ARG A 363 -4.95 14.54 -13.24
CA ARG A 363 -5.17 13.45 -12.29
C ARG A 363 -6.45 12.67 -12.57
N ALA A 364 -7.54 13.39 -12.85
CA ALA A 364 -8.80 12.75 -13.22
C ALA A 364 -8.66 11.93 -14.50
N ALA A 365 -7.96 12.44 -15.51
CA ALA A 365 -7.69 11.73 -16.75
C ALA A 365 -6.85 10.46 -16.53
N ALA A 366 -5.79 10.54 -15.71
CA ALA A 366 -4.95 9.40 -15.35
C ALA A 366 -5.71 8.27 -14.65
N LEU A 367 -6.80 8.61 -13.92
CA LEU A 367 -7.66 7.66 -13.20
C LEU A 367 -8.95 7.30 -13.96
N GLY A 368 -9.07 7.71 -15.24
CA GLY A 368 -10.22 7.39 -16.09
C GLY A 368 -11.48 8.22 -15.82
N LEU A 369 -11.37 9.29 -15.02
CA LEU A 369 -12.45 10.22 -14.68
C LEU A 369 -12.42 11.52 -15.51
N GLY A 370 -11.50 11.64 -16.48
CA GLY A 370 -11.28 12.87 -17.23
C GLY A 370 -12.55 13.40 -17.88
N PHE A 371 -13.28 12.56 -18.61
CA PHE A 371 -14.52 12.97 -19.29
C PHE A 371 -15.63 13.39 -18.32
N ASP A 372 -15.71 12.73 -17.15
CA ASP A 372 -16.71 13.09 -16.15
C ASP A 372 -16.41 14.47 -15.55
N TYR A 373 -15.15 14.77 -15.31
CA TYR A 373 -14.70 16.08 -14.85
C TYR A 373 -14.92 17.19 -15.89
N GLU A 374 -14.55 16.95 -17.14
CA GLU A 374 -14.75 17.93 -18.22
C GLU A 374 -16.24 18.22 -18.43
N LEU A 375 -17.09 17.20 -18.49
CA LEU A 375 -18.54 17.40 -18.65
C LEU A 375 -19.16 18.09 -17.45
N ALA A 376 -18.73 17.75 -16.24
CA ALA A 376 -19.21 18.40 -15.03
C ALA A 376 -18.83 19.89 -14.99
N ALA A 377 -17.62 20.25 -15.43
CA ALA A 377 -17.16 21.62 -15.57
C ALA A 377 -17.98 22.38 -16.63
N ILE A 378 -18.24 21.77 -17.79
CA ILE A 378 -19.07 22.33 -18.86
C ILE A 378 -20.51 22.54 -18.37
N ASP A 379 -21.11 21.55 -17.71
CA ASP A 379 -22.48 21.66 -17.16
C ASP A 379 -22.57 22.79 -16.12
N ALA A 380 -21.58 22.92 -15.24
CA ALA A 380 -21.53 23.99 -14.25
C ALA A 380 -21.36 25.38 -14.93
N ALA A 381 -20.48 25.46 -15.94
CA ALA A 381 -20.25 26.69 -16.68
C ALA A 381 -21.52 27.18 -17.43
N ILE A 382 -22.28 26.24 -18.00
CA ILE A 382 -23.54 26.58 -18.66
C ILE A 382 -24.61 26.97 -17.64
N ALA A 383 -24.70 26.27 -16.51
CA ALA A 383 -25.75 26.51 -15.50
C ALA A 383 -25.59 27.86 -14.80
N ALA A 384 -24.36 28.32 -14.59
CA ALA A 384 -24.03 29.55 -13.89
C ALA A 384 -23.63 30.71 -14.82
N ALA A 385 -23.79 30.54 -16.14
CA ALA A 385 -23.39 31.58 -17.12
C ALA A 385 -24.07 32.92 -16.82
N PRO A 386 -23.30 34.01 -16.85
CA PRO A 386 -23.86 35.33 -16.64
C PRO A 386 -24.87 35.69 -17.75
N PRO A 387 -25.77 36.66 -17.52
CA PRO A 387 -26.66 37.15 -18.57
C PRO A 387 -25.84 37.68 -19.74
N MET A 388 -25.99 37.06 -20.91
CA MET A 388 -25.26 37.42 -22.13
C MET A 388 -26.22 37.97 -23.21
N GLY A 389 -25.74 38.91 -24.01
CA GLY A 389 -26.47 39.35 -25.20
C GLY A 389 -26.52 38.24 -26.27
N PRO A 390 -27.44 38.35 -27.24
CA PRO A 390 -27.64 37.33 -28.27
C PRO A 390 -26.42 37.10 -29.17
N ASP A 391 -25.52 38.07 -29.25
CA ASP A 391 -24.32 38.04 -30.10
C ASP A 391 -23.05 37.63 -29.30
N HIS A 392 -23.18 37.43 -27.99
CA HIS A 392 -22.06 36.99 -27.16
C HIS A 392 -21.88 35.47 -27.24
N PHE A 393 -20.62 35.05 -27.18
CA PHE A 393 -20.28 33.61 -27.07
C PHE A 393 -19.84 33.22 -25.67
N LEU A 394 -20.07 31.95 -25.33
CA LEU A 394 -19.48 31.29 -24.17
C LEU A 394 -18.39 30.35 -24.67
N SER A 395 -17.16 30.57 -24.23
CA SER A 395 -16.04 29.71 -24.54
C SER A 395 -15.81 28.66 -23.43
N LEU A 396 -15.62 27.41 -23.83
CA LEU A 396 -15.52 26.22 -22.97
C LEU A 396 -14.31 25.41 -23.33
N ASN A 397 -13.44 25.13 -22.37
CA ASN A 397 -12.29 24.28 -22.53
C ASN A 397 -12.71 22.81 -22.68
N VAL A 398 -12.13 22.10 -23.66
CA VAL A 398 -12.49 20.71 -23.97
C VAL A 398 -11.32 19.93 -24.55
N SER A 399 -11.17 18.66 -24.16
CA SER A 399 -10.19 17.79 -24.77
C SER A 399 -10.68 17.25 -26.13
N PRO A 400 -9.79 17.08 -27.13
CA PRO A 400 -10.14 16.43 -28.38
C PRO A 400 -10.69 15.04 -28.22
N GLU A 401 -10.23 14.32 -27.21
CA GLU A 401 -10.66 12.98 -26.86
C GLU A 401 -12.13 12.96 -26.43
N LEU A 402 -12.57 13.89 -25.59
CA LEU A 402 -13.97 14.01 -25.17
C LEU A 402 -14.87 14.29 -26.38
N VAL A 403 -14.47 15.21 -27.26
CA VAL A 403 -15.23 15.59 -28.46
C VAL A 403 -15.48 14.37 -29.36
N VAL A 404 -14.48 13.51 -29.54
CA VAL A 404 -14.58 12.34 -30.41
C VAL A 404 -15.26 11.16 -29.73
N ALA A 405 -14.84 10.82 -28.50
CA ALA A 405 -15.27 9.61 -27.82
C ALA A 405 -16.63 9.74 -27.13
N ALA A 406 -16.99 10.94 -26.68
CA ALA A 406 -18.22 11.20 -25.93
C ALA A 406 -19.11 12.28 -26.58
N THR A 407 -19.09 12.45 -27.92
CA THR A 407 -19.86 13.44 -28.67
C THR A 407 -21.33 13.53 -28.23
N GLY A 408 -21.97 12.38 -27.92
CA GLY A 408 -23.37 12.33 -27.47
C GLY A 408 -23.60 13.02 -26.14
N ARG A 409 -22.76 12.71 -25.15
CA ARG A 409 -22.80 13.33 -23.81
C ARG A 409 -22.53 14.85 -23.90
N LEU A 410 -21.48 15.22 -24.63
CA LEU A 410 -21.14 16.64 -24.82
C LEU A 410 -22.30 17.41 -25.49
N ARG A 411 -22.94 16.83 -26.51
CA ARG A 411 -24.11 17.43 -27.16
C ARG A 411 -25.29 17.63 -26.19
N GLU A 412 -25.52 16.68 -25.28
CA GLU A 412 -26.56 16.77 -24.25
C GLU A 412 -26.28 17.91 -23.26
N SER A 413 -25.02 18.09 -22.84
CA SER A 413 -24.60 19.23 -22.01
C SER A 413 -24.82 20.53 -22.75
N LEU A 414 -24.31 20.66 -23.98
CA LEU A 414 -24.43 21.88 -24.78
C LEU A 414 -25.89 22.22 -25.15
N ALA A 415 -26.78 21.25 -25.26
CA ALA A 415 -28.20 21.49 -25.55
C ALA A 415 -28.94 22.28 -24.46
N ARG A 416 -28.37 22.40 -23.26
CA ARG A 416 -28.89 23.23 -22.17
C ARG A 416 -28.60 24.71 -22.34
N TRP A 417 -27.71 25.06 -23.28
CA TRP A 417 -27.29 26.41 -23.61
C TRP A 417 -27.87 26.86 -24.93
N ASN A 418 -28.56 27.98 -24.95
CA ASN A 418 -29.17 28.52 -26.17
C ASN A 418 -28.34 29.57 -26.91
N GLY A 419 -27.18 29.96 -26.30
CA GLY A 419 -26.27 30.96 -26.84
C GLY A 419 -25.27 30.39 -27.83
N HIS A 420 -24.40 31.23 -28.34
CA HIS A 420 -23.28 30.85 -29.20
C HIS A 420 -22.18 30.19 -28.33
N THR A 421 -21.65 29.07 -28.78
CA THR A 421 -20.62 28.31 -28.04
C THR A 421 -19.33 28.23 -28.85
N VAL A 422 -18.20 28.48 -28.19
CA VAL A 422 -16.85 28.22 -28.69
C VAL A 422 -16.22 27.11 -27.86
N LEU A 423 -15.70 26.08 -28.50
CA LEU A 423 -14.94 25.05 -27.83
C LEU A 423 -13.45 25.29 -28.00
N GLU A 424 -12.74 25.49 -26.90
CA GLU A 424 -11.30 25.73 -26.89
C GLU A 424 -10.53 24.42 -26.79
N VAL A 425 -9.57 24.25 -27.70
CA VAL A 425 -8.65 23.11 -27.72
C VAL A 425 -7.24 23.67 -27.65
N THR A 426 -6.47 23.24 -26.63
CA THR A 426 -5.09 23.72 -26.45
C THR A 426 -4.18 23.20 -27.56
N GLU A 427 -3.16 23.99 -27.95
CA GLU A 427 -2.22 23.61 -29.01
C GLU A 427 -1.43 22.33 -28.69
N HIS A 428 -1.22 22.04 -27.41
CA HIS A 428 -0.51 20.84 -26.94
C HIS A 428 -1.39 19.58 -26.92
N ALA A 429 -2.71 19.72 -27.08
CA ALA A 429 -3.62 18.61 -27.08
C ALA A 429 -3.40 17.72 -28.33
N ARG A 430 -3.19 16.43 -28.11
CA ARG A 430 -3.02 15.48 -29.19
C ARG A 430 -4.35 15.23 -29.89
N VAL A 431 -4.48 15.63 -31.18
CA VAL A 431 -5.62 15.27 -32.03
C VAL A 431 -5.26 14.04 -32.88
N PRO A 432 -5.63 12.83 -32.48
CA PRO A 432 -5.21 11.61 -33.19
C PRO A 432 -5.79 11.52 -34.61
N ASN A 433 -6.97 12.09 -34.84
CA ASN A 433 -7.70 11.99 -36.11
C ASN A 433 -8.50 13.28 -36.38
N TYR A 434 -7.93 14.21 -37.12
CA TYR A 434 -8.58 15.48 -37.48
C TYR A 434 -9.91 15.32 -38.22
N PRO A 435 -10.05 14.43 -39.23
CA PRO A 435 -11.33 14.19 -39.86
C PRO A 435 -12.42 13.70 -38.90
N ALA A 436 -12.06 12.84 -37.93
CA ALA A 436 -13.02 12.37 -36.91
C ALA A 436 -13.46 13.50 -36.01
N PHE A 437 -12.53 14.32 -35.55
CA PHE A 437 -12.81 15.53 -34.72
C PHE A 437 -13.76 16.49 -35.45
N ARG A 438 -13.47 16.89 -36.70
CA ARG A 438 -14.34 17.76 -37.48
C ARG A 438 -15.76 17.21 -37.65
N ARG A 439 -15.88 15.90 -37.91
CA ARG A 439 -17.21 15.24 -37.99
C ARG A 439 -17.94 15.27 -36.65
N ALA A 440 -17.22 15.08 -35.55
CA ALA A 440 -17.80 15.13 -34.22
C ALA A 440 -18.31 16.53 -33.89
N VAL A 441 -17.49 17.57 -34.11
CA VAL A 441 -17.89 18.98 -33.95
C VAL A 441 -19.13 19.30 -34.80
N GLY A 442 -19.17 18.88 -36.07
CA GLY A 442 -20.34 19.09 -36.95
C GLY A 442 -21.65 18.44 -36.43
N ARG A 443 -21.59 17.52 -35.48
CA ARG A 443 -22.76 16.90 -34.82
C ARG A 443 -23.21 17.63 -33.56
N LEU A 444 -22.40 18.56 -33.04
CA LEU A 444 -22.71 19.29 -31.80
C LEU A 444 -23.68 20.47 -32.03
N GLY A 445 -23.93 20.86 -33.27
CA GLY A 445 -24.84 21.96 -33.62
C GLY A 445 -24.12 23.27 -33.91
N ARG A 446 -24.58 24.37 -33.35
CA ARG A 446 -23.99 25.72 -33.53
C ARG A 446 -22.79 25.90 -32.61
N VAL A 447 -21.69 25.27 -32.95
CA VAL A 447 -20.47 25.32 -32.18
C VAL A 447 -19.32 25.74 -33.08
N GLU A 448 -18.56 26.71 -32.65
CA GLU A 448 -17.28 27.09 -33.24
C GLU A 448 -16.13 26.48 -32.45
N VAL A 449 -14.95 26.38 -33.05
CA VAL A 449 -13.73 25.87 -32.41
C VAL A 449 -12.72 27.02 -32.30
N ALA A 450 -12.06 27.10 -31.16
CA ALA A 450 -10.87 27.91 -30.93
C ALA A 450 -9.65 27.03 -30.73
N ILE A 451 -8.49 27.46 -31.22
CA ILE A 451 -7.20 26.91 -30.83
C ILE A 451 -6.62 27.86 -29.79
N ASP A 452 -6.30 27.29 -28.63
CA ASP A 452 -5.76 28.01 -27.49
C ASP A 452 -4.23 27.91 -27.42
N ASP A 453 -3.58 28.89 -26.78
CA ASP A 453 -2.12 29.04 -26.62
C ASP A 453 -1.32 29.06 -27.93
N ALA A 454 -1.89 29.55 -29.03
CA ALA A 454 -1.21 29.54 -30.32
C ALA A 454 0.02 30.45 -30.32
N GLY A 455 1.18 29.88 -30.61
CA GLY A 455 2.46 30.59 -30.69
C GLY A 455 3.54 30.08 -29.78
N ALA A 456 3.21 29.23 -28.80
CA ALA A 456 4.17 28.60 -27.92
C ALA A 456 4.96 27.46 -28.59
N GLY A 457 4.50 26.90 -29.76
CA GLY A 457 5.18 25.82 -30.45
C GLY A 457 4.78 25.58 -31.91
N PHE A 458 5.48 24.64 -32.59
CA PHE A 458 5.23 24.24 -33.98
C PHE A 458 3.91 23.50 -34.21
N ALA A 459 3.26 23.01 -33.14
CA ALA A 459 2.03 22.21 -33.25
C ALA A 459 0.84 23.11 -33.64
N SER A 460 0.82 24.38 -33.22
CA SER A 460 -0.23 25.34 -33.48
C SER A 460 -0.57 25.50 -34.96
N LEU A 461 0.42 25.70 -35.80
CA LEU A 461 0.19 25.91 -37.26
C LEU A 461 -0.47 24.68 -37.91
N ARG A 462 -0.10 23.48 -37.50
CA ARG A 462 -0.73 22.25 -37.99
C ARG A 462 -2.18 22.14 -37.52
N HIS A 463 -2.45 22.44 -36.23
CA HIS A 463 -3.83 22.43 -35.71
C HIS A 463 -4.69 23.47 -36.43
N ILE A 464 -4.18 24.70 -36.65
CA ILE A 464 -4.88 25.75 -37.38
C ILE A 464 -5.24 25.28 -38.80
N LEU A 465 -4.30 24.71 -39.53
CA LEU A 465 -4.52 24.25 -40.90
C LEU A 465 -5.48 23.05 -40.96
N GLU A 466 -5.34 22.09 -40.06
CA GLU A 466 -6.12 20.84 -40.09
C GLU A 466 -7.50 20.97 -39.47
N LEU A 467 -7.68 21.78 -38.43
CA LEU A 467 -8.97 21.99 -37.78
C LEU A 467 -9.80 23.11 -38.43
N ALA A 468 -9.15 24.04 -39.10
CA ALA A 468 -9.76 25.27 -39.64
C ALA A 468 -10.68 25.96 -38.60
N PRO A 469 -10.13 26.35 -37.42
CA PRO A 469 -10.92 26.91 -36.34
C PRO A 469 -11.53 28.25 -36.72
N ALA A 470 -12.60 28.65 -36.05
CA ALA A 470 -13.15 30.02 -36.20
C ALA A 470 -12.31 31.07 -35.45
N TRP A 471 -11.65 30.62 -34.35
CA TRP A 471 -10.88 31.48 -33.48
C TRP A 471 -9.48 30.90 -33.23
N VAL A 472 -8.50 31.83 -33.09
CA VAL A 472 -7.14 31.50 -32.68
C VAL A 472 -6.76 32.45 -31.55
N LYS A 473 -6.41 31.88 -30.37
CA LYS A 473 -5.98 32.67 -29.20
C LYS A 473 -4.46 32.71 -29.20
N LEU A 474 -3.90 33.95 -29.18
CA LEU A 474 -2.46 34.17 -29.13
C LEU A 474 -1.98 34.07 -27.68
N ASP A 475 -1.02 33.23 -27.46
CA ASP A 475 -0.41 33.01 -26.14
C ASP A 475 0.17 34.31 -25.56
N ILE A 476 0.10 34.46 -24.24
CA ILE A 476 0.61 35.62 -23.50
C ILE A 476 2.08 35.93 -23.82
N SER A 477 2.91 34.96 -24.19
CA SER A 477 4.31 35.18 -24.56
C SER A 477 4.49 36.02 -25.81
N LEU A 478 3.49 36.06 -26.71
CA LEU A 478 3.47 36.91 -27.89
C LEU A 478 2.91 38.31 -27.59
N VAL A 479 2.07 38.43 -26.58
CA VAL A 479 1.35 39.64 -26.21
C VAL A 479 2.13 40.51 -25.23
N HIS A 480 2.69 39.89 -24.20
CA HIS A 480 3.38 40.61 -23.14
C HIS A 480 4.61 41.34 -23.66
N GLY A 481 4.61 42.70 -23.50
CA GLY A 481 5.68 43.57 -23.98
C GLY A 481 5.72 43.77 -25.49
N ILE A 482 4.64 43.51 -26.24
CA ILE A 482 4.54 43.70 -27.69
C ILE A 482 4.70 45.17 -28.09
N ASP A 483 4.32 46.09 -27.24
CA ASP A 483 4.47 47.53 -27.45
C ASP A 483 5.92 47.98 -27.68
N ALA A 484 6.87 47.27 -27.07
CA ALA A 484 8.30 47.59 -27.14
C ALA A 484 9.11 46.63 -28.05
N ASP A 485 8.50 45.59 -28.63
CA ASP A 485 9.19 44.56 -29.40
C ASP A 485 8.73 44.54 -30.89
N PRO A 486 9.51 45.14 -31.82
CA PRO A 486 9.18 45.15 -33.25
C PRO A 486 9.10 43.75 -33.88
N LEU A 487 9.83 42.75 -33.36
CA LEU A 487 9.77 41.39 -33.91
C LEU A 487 8.47 40.70 -33.53
N ARG A 488 7.99 40.87 -32.30
CA ARG A 488 6.67 40.40 -31.88
C ARG A 488 5.56 41.07 -32.66
N GLN A 489 5.64 42.39 -32.84
CA GLN A 489 4.69 43.14 -33.67
C GLN A 489 4.64 42.59 -35.10
N ALA A 490 5.77 42.34 -35.74
CA ALA A 490 5.84 41.79 -37.09
C ALA A 490 5.26 40.37 -37.16
N LEU A 491 5.52 39.52 -36.15
CA LEU A 491 4.98 38.18 -36.08
C LEU A 491 3.46 38.21 -35.91
N VAL A 492 2.96 38.97 -34.93
CA VAL A 492 1.51 39.08 -34.66
C VAL A 492 0.78 39.69 -35.87
N ALA A 493 1.35 40.71 -36.55
CA ALA A 493 0.79 41.25 -37.77
C ALA A 493 0.73 40.21 -38.91
N GLY A 494 1.74 39.34 -39.01
CA GLY A 494 1.73 38.19 -39.93
C GLY A 494 0.62 37.20 -39.64
N LEU A 495 0.41 36.86 -38.35
CA LEU A 495 -0.69 36.01 -37.92
C LEU A 495 -2.06 36.66 -38.12
N ALA A 496 -2.19 37.95 -37.88
CA ALA A 496 -3.42 38.70 -38.14
C ALA A 496 -3.77 38.72 -39.64
N PHE A 497 -2.79 38.94 -40.51
CA PHE A 497 -2.97 38.83 -41.94
C PHE A 497 -3.39 37.42 -42.39
N PHE A 498 -2.75 36.36 -41.83
CA PHE A 498 -3.12 35.00 -42.13
C PHE A 498 -4.56 34.70 -41.68
N ALA A 499 -4.94 35.07 -40.48
CA ALA A 499 -6.28 34.89 -39.95
C ALA A 499 -7.34 35.56 -40.81
N LEU A 500 -7.09 36.82 -41.21
CA LEU A 500 -7.98 37.54 -42.12
C LEU A 500 -8.16 36.85 -43.48
N GLN A 501 -7.08 36.31 -44.08
CA GLN A 501 -7.14 35.61 -45.37
C GLN A 501 -7.84 34.25 -45.29
N SER A 502 -7.76 33.61 -44.11
CA SER A 502 -8.39 32.28 -43.86
C SER A 502 -9.80 32.38 -43.23
N GLY A 503 -10.30 33.59 -42.97
CA GLY A 503 -11.61 33.81 -42.36
C GLY A 503 -11.68 33.50 -40.88
N GLN A 504 -10.53 33.50 -40.22
CA GLN A 504 -10.39 33.24 -38.77
C GLN A 504 -10.32 34.56 -38.01
N ARG A 505 -10.61 34.53 -36.71
CA ARG A 505 -10.54 35.67 -35.80
C ARG A 505 -9.45 35.42 -34.76
N LEU A 506 -8.70 36.46 -34.42
CA LEU A 506 -7.66 36.40 -33.40
C LEU A 506 -8.14 36.98 -32.08
N ILE A 507 -7.79 36.34 -30.98
CA ILE A 507 -7.92 36.83 -29.61
C ILE A 507 -6.52 36.91 -29.03
N ALA A 508 -6.08 38.08 -28.55
CA ALA A 508 -4.82 38.22 -27.81
C ALA A 508 -5.08 37.96 -26.34
N GLU A 509 -4.28 37.07 -25.73
CA GLU A 509 -4.41 36.71 -24.33
C GLU A 509 -3.42 37.43 -23.42
N GLY A 510 -3.80 37.56 -22.13
CA GLY A 510 -2.90 38.11 -21.11
C GLY A 510 -2.56 39.60 -21.32
N VAL A 511 -3.46 40.39 -21.92
CA VAL A 511 -3.28 41.83 -22.05
C VAL A 511 -3.44 42.49 -20.68
N GLU A 512 -2.37 43.10 -20.17
CA GLU A 512 -2.36 43.73 -18.85
C GLU A 512 -2.24 45.26 -18.90
N ARG A 513 -1.74 45.78 -20.01
CA ARG A 513 -1.46 47.23 -20.17
C ARG A 513 -2.11 47.82 -21.41
N GLN A 514 -2.47 49.10 -21.32
CA GLN A 514 -3.09 49.81 -22.45
C GLN A 514 -2.15 49.91 -23.66
N GLU A 515 -0.83 50.04 -23.44
CA GLU A 515 0.17 50.11 -24.51
C GLU A 515 0.22 48.81 -25.32
N GLU A 516 0.02 47.65 -24.67
CA GLU A 516 -0.09 46.37 -25.35
C GLU A 516 -1.36 46.31 -26.21
N ALA A 517 -2.50 46.76 -25.67
CA ALA A 517 -3.76 46.82 -26.41
C ALA A 517 -3.65 47.72 -27.65
N ASP A 518 -3.03 48.91 -27.51
CA ASP A 518 -2.82 49.84 -28.61
C ASP A 518 -1.92 49.24 -29.70
N ALA A 519 -0.84 48.54 -29.32
CA ALA A 519 0.05 47.84 -30.26
C ALA A 519 -0.67 46.71 -30.99
N LEU A 520 -1.54 45.94 -30.30
CA LEU A 520 -2.34 44.86 -30.89
C LEU A 520 -3.33 45.42 -31.94
N ILE A 521 -3.96 46.55 -31.68
CA ILE A 521 -4.84 47.24 -32.66
C ILE A 521 -4.05 47.59 -33.92
N VAL A 522 -2.84 48.16 -33.79
CA VAL A 522 -1.97 48.50 -34.92
C VAL A 522 -1.56 47.29 -35.73
N THR A 523 -1.35 46.14 -35.09
CA THR A 523 -0.99 44.86 -35.75
C THR A 523 -2.18 44.14 -36.38
N GLY A 524 -3.41 44.64 -36.19
CA GLY A 524 -4.63 44.14 -36.83
C GLY A 524 -5.36 43.06 -36.01
N VAL A 525 -5.05 42.92 -34.72
CA VAL A 525 -5.82 42.07 -33.81
C VAL A 525 -7.10 42.76 -33.40
N GLU A 526 -8.24 42.03 -33.46
CA GLU A 526 -9.56 42.62 -33.21
C GLU A 526 -10.10 42.35 -31.80
N PHE A 527 -9.69 41.27 -31.19
CA PHE A 527 -10.20 40.81 -29.88
C PHE A 527 -9.08 40.58 -28.91
N ALA A 528 -9.39 40.76 -27.64
CA ALA A 528 -8.42 40.56 -26.57
C ALA A 528 -9.08 40.06 -25.27
N GLN A 529 -8.27 39.47 -24.44
CA GLN A 529 -8.59 39.01 -23.10
C GLN A 529 -7.38 39.29 -22.19
N GLY A 530 -7.64 39.64 -20.94
CA GLY A 530 -6.58 39.91 -19.98
C GLY A 530 -7.04 40.78 -18.83
N TYR A 531 -6.16 40.98 -17.85
CA TYR A 531 -6.48 41.72 -16.63
C TYR A 531 -6.77 43.21 -16.87
N LEU A 532 -6.32 43.75 -17.98
CA LEU A 532 -6.71 45.11 -18.39
C LEU A 532 -8.23 45.23 -18.55
N PHE A 533 -8.91 44.19 -19.00
CA PHE A 533 -10.35 44.22 -19.33
C PHE A 533 -11.22 43.57 -18.26
N GLY A 534 -10.62 42.80 -17.36
CA GLY A 534 -11.28 42.17 -16.23
C GLY A 534 -10.61 40.86 -15.76
N HIS A 535 -10.66 40.67 -14.47
CA HIS A 535 -10.26 39.39 -13.86
C HIS A 535 -11.37 38.34 -14.01
N PRO A 536 -11.02 37.07 -14.03
CA PRO A 536 -12.04 36.00 -13.94
C PRO A 536 -12.90 36.18 -12.70
N SER A 537 -14.23 36.35 -12.85
CA SER A 537 -15.17 36.54 -11.76
C SER A 537 -16.42 35.68 -11.93
N SER A 538 -17.18 35.44 -10.83
CA SER A 538 -18.40 34.64 -10.87
C SER A 538 -19.54 35.31 -11.64
N THR A 539 -19.49 36.63 -11.81
CA THR A 539 -20.53 37.44 -12.49
C THR A 539 -20.12 37.88 -13.91
N GLY A 540 -18.87 37.61 -14.31
CA GLY A 540 -18.32 38.14 -15.56
C GLY A 540 -18.06 39.66 -15.55
N HIS A 541 -18.49 40.36 -14.52
CA HIS A 541 -18.30 41.79 -14.31
C HIS A 541 -17.77 42.01 -12.88
N GLU A 542 -16.46 42.15 -12.72
CA GLU A 542 -15.91 43.03 -11.69
C GLU A 542 -15.72 44.38 -12.38
N GLU A 543 -16.34 45.46 -11.86
CA GLU A 543 -16.06 46.83 -12.27
C GLU A 543 -14.54 46.99 -12.16
N ALA A 544 -13.90 47.28 -13.27
CA ALA A 544 -12.54 47.80 -13.25
C ALA A 544 -12.56 49.00 -12.29
N ASP A 545 -11.86 48.91 -11.17
CA ASP A 545 -11.55 50.04 -10.31
C ASP A 545 -10.74 51.04 -11.16
N LEU A 546 -11.45 51.82 -11.97
CA LEU A 546 -10.93 53.03 -12.54
C LEU A 546 -10.71 53.98 -11.38
N HIS A 547 -9.57 53.88 -10.72
CA HIS A 547 -9.09 54.97 -9.89
C HIS A 547 -9.02 56.23 -10.77
N PRO A 548 -9.80 57.26 -10.50
CA PRO A 548 -9.60 58.55 -11.17
C PRO A 548 -8.27 59.09 -10.64
N SER A 549 -7.28 59.12 -11.54
CA SER A 549 -6.05 59.86 -11.31
C SER A 549 -6.42 61.34 -11.08
N GLY A 550 -6.27 61.76 -9.80
CA GLY A 550 -6.25 63.12 -9.41
C GLY A 550 -4.89 63.76 -9.67
#